data_d1edf61bce59e3c606afb76ede547ef9
#
_entry.id   d1edf61bce59e3c606afb76ede547ef9
#
_cell.length_a   1.000
_cell.length_b   1.000
_cell.length_c   1.000
_cell.angle_alpha   90.00
_cell.angle_beta   90.00
_cell.angle_gamma   90.00
#
_symmetry.space_group_name_H-M   'P 1'
#
loop_
_entity.id
_entity.type
_entity.pdbx_description
1 polymer ?
#
loop_
_entity_poly.entity_id
_entity_poly.type
_entity_poly.pdbx_seq_one_letter_code
_entity_poly.pdbx_strand_id
1 'polypeptide(L)'
;MDILEARGTPSAYQVAFPALRFCVWTEGGFDQPDCGAAALAVFDAVMESLGGEIGYLTLIKPTAGKRVRLTRATPKKREEARAAVAAGMPAHRHLSADAEATLAEGARGVGLPALDLSHLPGGPGFIGLDMPLEHPAAMGLIARLHQIMDGVPLVAGVCGYGFAMAPGDFGQYKLPPAHLRFRTALMAPMELLSREVRYDAPFVQMRRLSQRRDAKGATIPEAELFDYQTGLPDIGWRTYLGADLCARVDAQEGLETKLAALVAQGGSVEERAGHRVVTASPVPVWGDLNAGEPIAGYIAARAYLEPALASRSIRLMSAPCHDTSDKDRMREAEAYVDRFKEEGA
;
A
#
# COMPACT_ATOMS: atom_id res chain seq x y z
N MET A 1 -22.20 3.56 -3.50
CA MET A 1 -21.43 2.52 -2.77
C MET A 1 -21.67 2.77 -1.30
N ASP A 2 -22.29 1.82 -0.58
CA ASP A 2 -22.50 1.98 0.86
C ASP A 2 -21.13 1.93 1.55
N ILE A 3 -20.73 3.05 2.08
CA ILE A 3 -19.46 3.22 2.76
C ILE A 3 -19.47 2.34 4.00
N LEU A 4 -18.34 1.69 4.28
CA LEU A 4 -18.15 0.94 5.52
C LEU A 4 -18.18 1.91 6.71
N GLU A 5 -19.37 2.15 7.22
CA GLU A 5 -19.56 2.90 8.46
C GLU A 5 -19.25 1.99 9.65
N ALA A 6 -18.34 2.43 10.50
CA ALA A 6 -18.13 1.82 11.80
C ALA A 6 -19.28 2.19 12.75
N ARG A 7 -20.40 1.49 12.64
CA ARG A 7 -21.50 1.62 13.60
C ARG A 7 -21.14 0.84 14.87
N GLY A 8 -21.06 1.51 15.99
CA GLY A 8 -20.94 0.87 17.30
C GLY A 8 -19.98 1.47 18.31
N THR A 9 -19.42 2.64 18.03
CA THR A 9 -18.72 3.46 19.02
C THR A 9 -19.46 4.78 19.23
N PRO A 10 -19.38 5.44 20.40
CA PRO A 10 -20.14 6.64 20.71
C PRO A 10 -19.92 7.83 19.77
N SER A 11 -18.84 7.81 19.00
CA SER A 11 -18.55 8.76 17.92
C SER A 11 -18.59 8.03 16.59
N ALA A 12 -19.62 8.25 15.79
CA ALA A 12 -19.71 7.78 14.41
C ALA A 12 -18.69 8.56 13.56
N TYR A 13 -17.41 8.18 13.57
CA TYR A 13 -16.44 8.67 12.62
C TYR A 13 -16.12 7.59 11.58
N GLN A 14 -15.87 8.06 10.39
CA GLN A 14 -15.52 7.24 9.28
C GLN A 14 -14.10 6.67 9.49
N VAL A 15 -13.96 5.35 9.55
CA VAL A 15 -12.67 4.68 9.79
C VAL A 15 -11.92 4.36 8.52
N ALA A 16 -12.62 4.31 7.39
CA ALA A 16 -12.03 4.03 6.08
C ALA A 16 -12.83 4.71 4.97
N PHE A 17 -12.12 5.14 3.93
CA PHE A 17 -12.70 5.69 2.71
C PHE A 17 -12.25 4.88 1.49
N PRO A 18 -13.15 4.64 0.52
CA PRO A 18 -12.74 4.15 -0.78
C PRO A 18 -11.74 5.11 -1.42
N ALA A 19 -10.65 4.56 -1.91
CA ALA A 19 -9.57 5.33 -2.50
C ALA A 19 -8.96 4.61 -3.71
N LEU A 20 -8.46 5.40 -4.66
CA LEU A 20 -7.49 4.92 -5.64
C LEU A 20 -6.10 5.11 -5.01
N ARG A 21 -5.38 4.00 -4.85
CA ARG A 21 -4.13 3.91 -4.10
C ARG A 21 -2.97 3.63 -5.03
N PHE A 22 -1.85 4.28 -4.79
CA PHE A 22 -0.57 4.03 -5.45
C PHE A 22 0.51 3.90 -4.37
N CYS A 23 1.18 2.77 -4.30
CA CYS A 23 2.20 2.48 -3.31
C CYS A 23 3.38 1.79 -3.96
N VAL A 24 4.57 2.36 -3.89
CA VAL A 24 5.80 1.75 -4.41
C VAL A 24 6.94 1.85 -3.40
N TRP A 25 7.81 0.86 -3.42
CA TRP A 25 9.06 0.81 -2.66
C TRP A 25 10.22 0.88 -3.64
N THR A 26 11.08 1.87 -3.47
CA THR A 26 12.32 2.03 -4.23
C THR A 26 13.45 1.23 -3.57
N GLU A 27 14.39 0.72 -4.35
CA GLU A 27 15.56 -0.02 -3.80
C GLU A 27 16.44 0.85 -2.91
N GLY A 28 16.59 2.12 -3.28
CA GLY A 28 17.34 3.12 -2.52
C GLY A 28 16.44 4.13 -1.81
N GLY A 29 16.97 4.77 -0.77
CA GLY A 29 16.34 5.94 -0.14
C GLY A 29 16.39 7.17 -1.04
N PHE A 30 15.74 8.24 -0.63
CA PHE A 30 15.69 9.49 -1.41
C PHE A 30 17.02 10.28 -1.42
N ASP A 31 17.99 9.83 -0.67
CA ASP A 31 19.40 10.26 -0.76
C ASP A 31 20.13 9.67 -1.99
N GLN A 32 19.57 8.64 -2.64
CA GLN A 32 20.03 8.12 -3.93
C GLN A 32 19.46 8.99 -5.07
N PRO A 33 20.27 9.36 -6.09
CA PRO A 33 19.88 10.33 -7.11
C PRO A 33 18.56 10.00 -7.82
N ASP A 34 18.40 8.77 -8.32
CA ASP A 34 17.24 8.38 -9.11
C ASP A 34 15.98 8.29 -8.24
N CYS A 35 16.09 7.73 -7.03
CA CYS A 35 14.98 7.64 -6.07
C CYS A 35 14.58 9.03 -5.54
N GLY A 36 15.56 9.89 -5.27
CA GLY A 36 15.32 11.27 -4.83
C GLY A 36 14.67 12.12 -5.93
N ALA A 37 15.13 11.99 -7.18
CA ALA A 37 14.51 12.65 -8.32
C ALA A 37 13.06 12.21 -8.53
N ALA A 38 12.78 10.90 -8.41
CA ALA A 38 11.43 10.36 -8.50
C ALA A 38 10.53 10.87 -7.36
N ALA A 39 11.01 10.86 -6.12
CA ALA A 39 10.27 11.39 -4.98
C ALA A 39 9.92 12.87 -5.15
N LEU A 40 10.86 13.68 -5.66
CA LEU A 40 10.62 15.09 -5.96
C LEU A 40 9.59 15.25 -7.09
N ALA A 41 9.73 14.51 -8.18
CA ALA A 41 8.79 14.55 -9.30
C ALA A 41 7.37 14.14 -8.87
N VAL A 42 7.23 13.13 -8.01
CA VAL A 42 5.95 12.74 -7.42
C VAL A 42 5.41 13.86 -6.54
N PHE A 43 6.21 14.43 -5.65
CA PHE A 43 5.80 15.56 -4.81
C PHE A 43 5.28 16.72 -5.67
N ASP A 44 6.02 17.12 -6.70
CA ASP A 44 5.65 18.22 -7.60
C ASP A 44 4.36 17.90 -8.36
N ALA A 45 4.21 16.67 -8.89
CA ALA A 45 3.01 16.23 -9.59
C ALA A 45 1.76 16.25 -8.69
N VAL A 46 1.90 15.79 -7.44
CA VAL A 46 0.81 15.83 -6.46
C VAL A 46 0.47 17.26 -6.06
N MET A 47 1.47 18.11 -5.79
CA MET A 47 1.22 19.52 -5.44
C MET A 47 0.62 20.32 -6.59
N GLU A 48 0.97 20.03 -7.82
CA GLU A 48 0.36 20.64 -9.02
C GLU A 48 -1.11 20.21 -9.17
N SER A 49 -1.40 18.93 -9.01
CA SER A 49 -2.74 18.39 -9.27
C SER A 49 -3.70 18.54 -8.09
N LEU A 50 -3.22 18.40 -6.85
CA LEU A 50 -4.01 18.26 -5.63
C LEU A 50 -3.62 19.27 -4.55
N GLY A 51 -2.65 20.13 -4.81
CA GLY A 51 -2.12 21.04 -3.79
C GLY A 51 -3.17 21.98 -3.18
N GLY A 52 -4.23 22.34 -3.93
CA GLY A 52 -5.34 23.13 -3.40
C GLY A 52 -6.12 22.43 -2.27
N GLU A 53 -6.12 21.10 -2.27
CA GLU A 53 -6.83 20.26 -1.31
C GLU A 53 -5.96 19.83 -0.12
N ILE A 54 -4.62 19.87 -0.28
CA ILE A 54 -3.68 19.55 0.80
C ILE A 54 -3.71 20.66 1.87
N GLY A 55 -4.34 20.37 2.99
CA GLY A 55 -4.48 21.28 4.13
C GLY A 55 -3.32 21.22 5.13
N TYR A 56 -2.70 20.04 5.24
CA TYR A 56 -1.60 19.78 6.16
C TYR A 56 -0.39 19.20 5.45
N LEU A 57 0.81 19.56 5.93
CA LEU A 57 2.07 19.08 5.42
C LEU A 57 3.04 18.97 6.59
N THR A 58 3.53 17.77 6.87
CA THR A 58 4.33 17.48 8.04
C THR A 58 5.62 16.76 7.66
N LEU A 59 6.75 17.37 8.00
CA LEU A 59 8.06 16.75 7.92
C LEU A 59 8.44 16.14 9.27
N ILE A 60 8.70 14.84 9.31
CA ILE A 60 8.97 14.10 10.55
C ILE A 60 10.46 13.78 10.64
N LYS A 61 11.08 14.26 11.71
CA LYS A 61 12.47 13.94 12.06
C LYS A 61 12.56 12.61 12.81
N PRO A 62 13.68 11.89 12.72
CA PRO A 62 13.89 10.63 13.45
C PRO A 62 14.14 10.86 14.95
N THR A 63 13.23 11.52 15.63
CA THR A 63 13.34 11.75 17.08
C THR A 63 12.42 10.82 17.84
N ALA A 64 12.99 9.91 18.62
CA ALA A 64 12.24 9.02 19.49
C ALA A 64 11.35 9.81 20.47
N GLY A 65 10.10 9.40 20.58
CA GLY A 65 9.21 9.79 21.70
C GLY A 65 8.51 11.15 21.61
N LYS A 66 8.68 11.96 20.56
CA LYS A 66 7.96 13.21 20.42
C LYS A 66 6.68 13.04 19.59
N ARG A 67 5.54 13.54 20.08
CA ARG A 67 4.30 13.61 19.29
C ARG A 67 4.53 14.45 18.04
N VAL A 68 4.18 13.88 16.90
CA VAL A 68 4.18 14.59 15.62
C VAL A 68 3.10 15.66 15.66
N ARG A 69 3.47 16.90 15.42
CA ARG A 69 2.52 18.02 15.34
C ARG A 69 2.17 18.25 13.88
N LEU A 70 0.88 18.17 13.58
CA LEU A 70 0.35 18.58 12.29
C LEU A 70 0.69 20.04 11.98
N THR A 71 1.13 20.28 10.75
CA THR A 71 1.49 21.62 10.30
C THR A 71 0.63 22.00 9.10
N ARG A 72 -0.03 23.16 9.14
CA ARG A 72 -0.81 23.66 8.00
C ARG A 72 0.08 23.85 6.78
N ALA A 73 -0.42 23.46 5.59
CA ALA A 73 0.26 23.53 4.31
C ALA A 73 0.26 24.96 3.74
N THR A 74 0.92 25.90 4.43
CA THR A 74 1.13 27.26 3.93
C THR A 74 2.09 27.25 2.73
N PRO A 75 2.10 28.30 1.86
CA PRO A 75 3.05 28.40 0.74
C PRO A 75 4.51 28.21 1.20
N LYS A 76 4.89 28.84 2.32
CA LYS A 76 6.23 28.70 2.91
C LYS A 76 6.51 27.23 3.32
N LYS A 77 5.54 26.53 3.89
CA LYS A 77 5.71 25.12 4.30
C LYS A 77 5.80 24.17 3.10
N ARG A 78 5.09 24.46 2.04
CA ARG A 78 5.21 23.71 0.77
C ARG A 78 6.59 23.86 0.15
N GLU A 79 7.13 25.09 0.16
CA GLU A 79 8.49 25.35 -0.32
C GLU A 79 9.55 24.67 0.57
N GLU A 80 9.42 24.76 1.91
CA GLU A 80 10.30 24.04 2.83
C GLU A 80 10.27 22.52 2.61
N ALA A 81 9.08 21.95 2.39
CA ALA A 81 8.93 20.53 2.12
C ALA A 81 9.54 20.14 0.77
N ARG A 82 9.25 20.91 -0.27
CA ARG A 82 9.85 20.68 -1.60
C ARG A 82 11.37 20.72 -1.54
N ALA A 83 11.94 21.70 -0.86
CA ALA A 83 13.37 21.82 -0.67
C ALA A 83 13.96 20.62 0.11
N ALA A 84 13.24 20.13 1.13
CA ALA A 84 13.66 18.97 1.89
C ALA A 84 13.66 17.68 1.02
N VAL A 85 12.63 17.48 0.19
CA VAL A 85 12.56 16.35 -0.74
C VAL A 85 13.64 16.46 -1.81
N ALA A 86 13.84 17.65 -2.40
CA ALA A 86 14.89 17.90 -3.39
C ALA A 86 16.31 17.66 -2.84
N ALA A 87 16.51 17.84 -1.55
CA ALA A 87 17.77 17.51 -0.87
C ALA A 87 17.88 16.03 -0.46
N GLY A 88 16.93 15.16 -0.83
CA GLY A 88 16.91 13.75 -0.42
C GLY A 88 16.52 13.53 1.04
N MET A 89 15.83 14.47 1.65
CA MET A 89 15.32 14.39 3.04
C MET A 89 16.36 14.02 4.11
N PRO A 90 17.58 14.59 4.12
CA PRO A 90 18.68 14.11 4.98
C PRO A 90 18.40 14.25 6.48
N ALA A 91 17.56 15.21 6.87
CA ALA A 91 17.17 15.47 8.26
C ALA A 91 15.79 14.90 8.61
N HIS A 92 15.10 14.28 7.67
CA HIS A 92 13.72 13.81 7.82
C HIS A 92 13.61 12.39 7.28
N ARG A 93 12.78 11.58 7.90
CA ARG A 93 12.50 10.21 7.46
C ARG A 93 11.14 10.04 6.81
N HIS A 94 10.27 11.02 6.99
CA HIS A 94 8.91 10.93 6.54
C HIS A 94 8.35 12.32 6.25
N LEU A 95 7.66 12.45 5.13
CA LEU A 95 6.81 13.57 4.78
C LEU A 95 5.39 13.02 4.60
N SER A 96 4.44 13.62 5.32
CA SER A 96 3.00 13.39 5.13
C SER A 96 2.36 14.68 4.65
N ALA A 97 1.58 14.60 3.59
CA ALA A 97 0.77 15.69 3.07
C ALA A 97 -0.67 15.19 2.94
N ASP A 98 -1.59 15.76 3.70
CA ASP A 98 -2.96 15.29 3.84
C ASP A 98 -3.95 16.44 3.58
N ALA A 99 -5.12 16.13 3.07
CA ALA A 99 -6.24 17.04 3.08
C ALA A 99 -6.67 17.38 4.52
N GLU A 100 -7.50 18.40 4.66
CA GLU A 100 -8.02 18.79 5.97
C GLU A 100 -8.85 17.63 6.55
N ALA A 101 -8.26 16.91 7.50
CA ALA A 101 -8.98 15.91 8.26
C ALA A 101 -9.91 16.62 9.26
N THR A 102 -11.19 16.35 9.21
CA THR A 102 -12.13 16.80 10.23
C THR A 102 -11.77 16.12 11.55
N LEU A 103 -11.19 16.86 12.46
CA LEU A 103 -10.91 16.39 13.82
C LEU A 103 -12.21 16.45 14.62
N ALA A 104 -12.99 15.38 14.63
CA ALA A 104 -14.04 15.21 15.62
C ALA A 104 -13.39 14.60 16.87
N GLU A 105 -13.46 15.34 18.00
CA GLU A 105 -13.12 14.87 19.35
C GLU A 105 -11.70 14.27 19.52
N GLY A 106 -10.69 14.82 18.84
CA GLY A 106 -9.29 14.38 18.99
C GLY A 106 -8.90 13.14 18.17
N ALA A 107 -9.82 12.54 17.41
CA ALA A 107 -9.51 11.50 16.45
C ALA A 107 -9.19 12.12 15.09
N ARG A 108 -8.14 11.62 14.44
CA ARG A 108 -7.84 11.95 13.04
C ARG A 108 -8.83 11.22 12.13
N GLY A 109 -9.58 11.96 11.35
CA GLY A 109 -10.32 11.41 10.22
C GLY A 109 -9.36 10.98 9.08
N VAL A 110 -9.87 10.29 8.09
CA VAL A 110 -9.14 10.00 6.86
C VAL A 110 -9.12 11.26 6.00
N GLY A 111 -7.97 11.90 5.87
CA GLY A 111 -7.78 13.03 4.97
C GLY A 111 -7.39 12.54 3.57
N LEU A 112 -8.26 12.72 2.58
CA LEU A 112 -7.93 12.45 1.19
C LEU A 112 -8.02 13.75 0.37
N PRO A 113 -7.07 13.99 -0.55
CA PRO A 113 -5.92 13.15 -0.89
C PRO A 113 -4.84 13.10 0.20
N ALA A 114 -4.05 12.01 0.21
CA ALA A 114 -2.94 11.83 1.14
C ALA A 114 -1.68 11.33 0.41
N LEU A 115 -0.56 12.04 0.58
CA LEU A 115 0.75 11.65 0.08
C LEU A 115 1.65 11.27 1.27
N ASP A 116 2.32 10.15 1.17
CA ASP A 116 3.36 9.68 2.10
C ASP A 116 4.67 9.47 1.35
N LEU A 117 5.72 10.15 1.77
CA LEU A 117 7.09 9.93 1.33
C LEU A 117 7.92 9.55 2.54
N SER A 118 8.46 8.35 2.57
CA SER A 118 9.33 7.92 3.66
C SER A 118 10.52 7.15 3.18
N HIS A 119 11.64 7.27 3.88
CA HIS A 119 12.85 6.51 3.59
C HIS A 119 13.72 6.33 4.83
N LEU A 120 14.62 5.35 4.73
CA LEU A 120 15.74 5.22 5.65
C LEU A 120 17.04 5.57 4.91
N PRO A 121 17.93 6.36 5.48
CA PRO A 121 19.24 6.59 4.89
C PRO A 121 19.98 5.26 4.63
N GLY A 122 20.34 5.01 3.36
CA GLY A 122 20.95 3.75 2.94
C GLY A 122 20.02 2.55 2.87
N GLY A 123 18.71 2.75 3.03
CA GLY A 123 17.66 1.73 2.89
C GLY A 123 16.63 2.10 1.82
N PRO A 124 15.58 1.31 1.66
CA PRO A 124 14.55 1.57 0.67
C PRO A 124 13.75 2.85 0.98
N GLY A 125 13.20 3.44 -0.08
CA GLY A 125 12.21 4.50 0.01
C GLY A 125 10.80 3.95 -0.18
N PHE A 126 9.81 4.68 0.31
CA PHE A 126 8.40 4.43 0.10
C PHE A 126 7.72 5.68 -0.43
N ILE A 127 6.93 5.52 -1.48
CA ILE A 127 6.08 6.55 -2.08
C ILE A 127 4.66 6.02 -2.08
N GLY A 128 3.76 6.67 -1.36
CA GLY A 128 2.36 6.31 -1.27
C GLY A 128 1.45 7.50 -1.57
N LEU A 129 0.40 7.28 -2.35
CA LEU A 129 -0.65 8.24 -2.62
C LEU A 129 -2.01 7.56 -2.52
N ASP A 130 -2.88 8.13 -1.69
CA ASP A 130 -4.30 7.77 -1.62
C ASP A 130 -5.13 8.95 -2.13
N MET A 131 -6.01 8.70 -3.09
CA MET A 131 -6.87 9.72 -3.71
C MET A 131 -8.33 9.33 -3.61
N PRO A 132 -9.25 10.32 -3.50
CA PRO A 132 -10.67 10.04 -3.66
C PRO A 132 -10.94 9.41 -5.02
N LEU A 133 -11.81 8.39 -5.08
CA LEU A 133 -12.10 7.67 -6.34
C LEU A 133 -12.64 8.56 -7.45
N GLU A 134 -13.53 9.47 -7.09
CA GLU A 134 -14.23 10.35 -8.03
C GLU A 134 -13.45 11.62 -8.34
N HIS A 135 -12.22 11.74 -7.85
CA HIS A 135 -11.41 12.93 -8.13
C HIS A 135 -11.07 13.02 -9.62
N PRO A 136 -11.38 14.13 -10.31
CA PRO A 136 -11.22 14.24 -11.76
C PRO A 136 -9.75 14.06 -12.22
N ALA A 137 -8.78 14.40 -11.38
CA ALA A 137 -7.36 14.21 -11.69
C ALA A 137 -6.85 12.80 -11.40
N ALA A 138 -7.62 11.92 -10.74
CA ALA A 138 -7.11 10.67 -10.18
C ALA A 138 -6.40 9.79 -11.22
N MET A 139 -7.09 9.43 -12.30
CA MET A 139 -6.52 8.55 -13.32
C MET A 139 -5.36 9.19 -14.08
N GLY A 140 -5.46 10.51 -14.37
CA GLY A 140 -4.38 11.26 -15.02
C GLY A 140 -3.13 11.35 -14.15
N LEU A 141 -3.31 11.57 -12.85
CA LEU A 141 -2.19 11.61 -11.90
C LEU A 141 -1.55 10.22 -11.74
N ILE A 142 -2.32 9.14 -11.61
CA ILE A 142 -1.76 7.77 -11.59
C ILE A 142 -0.98 7.46 -12.87
N ALA A 143 -1.48 7.86 -14.05
CA ALA A 143 -0.73 7.69 -15.29
C ALA A 143 0.60 8.45 -15.27
N ARG A 144 0.61 9.69 -14.75
CA ARG A 144 1.82 10.50 -14.58
C ARG A 144 2.79 9.87 -13.57
N LEU A 145 2.30 9.37 -12.43
CA LEU A 145 3.13 8.68 -11.44
C LEU A 145 3.77 7.42 -12.03
N HIS A 146 2.99 6.66 -12.80
CA HIS A 146 3.51 5.51 -13.53
C HIS A 146 4.66 5.87 -14.48
N GLN A 147 4.57 6.99 -15.19
CA GLN A 147 5.65 7.50 -16.04
C GLN A 147 6.87 7.98 -15.22
N ILE A 148 6.64 8.63 -14.08
CA ILE A 148 7.73 9.07 -13.18
C ILE A 148 8.54 7.86 -12.66
N MET A 149 7.90 6.71 -12.46
CA MET A 149 8.60 5.50 -12.01
C MET A 149 9.44 4.86 -13.12
N ASP A 150 9.32 5.28 -14.37
CA ASP A 150 10.14 4.71 -15.45
C ASP A 150 11.63 5.02 -15.22
N GLY A 151 12.47 3.98 -15.22
CA GLY A 151 13.89 4.07 -14.88
C GLY A 151 14.20 4.09 -13.37
N VAL A 152 13.21 4.10 -12.51
CA VAL A 152 13.43 4.04 -11.05
C VAL A 152 13.61 2.57 -10.64
N PRO A 153 14.71 2.22 -9.93
CA PRO A 153 14.88 0.88 -9.39
C PRO A 153 13.88 0.64 -8.26
N LEU A 154 12.92 -0.26 -8.50
CA LEU A 154 11.88 -0.61 -7.55
C LEU A 154 12.18 -1.96 -6.87
N VAL A 155 11.81 -2.09 -5.61
CA VAL A 155 11.67 -3.38 -4.93
C VAL A 155 10.34 -4.02 -5.32
N ALA A 156 9.25 -3.28 -5.09
CA ALA A 156 7.89 -3.72 -5.35
C ALA A 156 6.95 -2.52 -5.42
N GLY A 157 5.72 -2.74 -5.87
CA GLY A 157 4.66 -1.74 -5.77
C GLY A 157 3.31 -2.29 -6.13
N VAL A 158 2.27 -1.59 -5.71
CA VAL A 158 0.87 -1.92 -6.00
C VAL A 158 0.07 -0.64 -6.26
N CYS A 159 -0.85 -0.71 -7.21
CA CYS A 159 -1.78 0.37 -7.50
C CYS A 159 -3.16 -0.22 -7.77
N GLY A 160 -4.22 0.39 -7.26
CA GLY A 160 -5.59 -0.05 -7.48
C GLY A 160 -6.57 0.53 -6.47
N TYR A 161 -7.81 0.10 -6.57
CA TYR A 161 -8.83 0.46 -5.59
C TYR A 161 -8.56 -0.20 -4.25
N GLY A 162 -8.75 0.56 -3.18
CA GLY A 162 -8.56 0.10 -1.83
C GLY A 162 -9.25 1.02 -0.82
N PHE A 163 -8.91 0.84 0.44
CA PHE A 163 -9.43 1.66 1.51
C PHE A 163 -8.29 2.46 2.15
N ALA A 164 -8.39 3.79 2.05
CA ALA A 164 -7.60 4.68 2.89
C ALA A 164 -8.17 4.66 4.30
N MET A 165 -7.31 4.53 5.30
CA MET A 165 -7.73 4.35 6.70
C MET A 165 -7.33 5.52 7.56
N ALA A 166 -8.14 5.81 8.58
CA ALA A 166 -7.76 6.76 9.60
C ALA A 166 -6.45 6.33 10.28
N PRO A 167 -5.51 7.25 10.50
CA PRO A 167 -4.29 6.94 11.24
C PRO A 167 -4.62 6.49 12.65
N GLY A 168 -4.07 5.34 13.07
CA GLY A 168 -4.28 4.77 14.39
C GLY A 168 -4.94 3.40 14.37
N ASP A 169 -5.10 2.83 15.56
CA ASP A 169 -5.44 1.41 15.71
C ASP A 169 -6.88 1.03 15.32
N PHE A 170 -7.80 1.99 15.17
CA PHE A 170 -9.23 1.70 15.11
C PHE A 170 -9.74 1.24 13.73
N GLY A 171 -9.21 1.75 12.63
CA GLY A 171 -9.65 1.39 11.28
C GLY A 171 -9.36 -0.05 10.91
N GLN A 172 -8.24 -0.56 11.37
CA GLN A 172 -7.71 -1.87 11.02
C GLN A 172 -8.58 -3.03 11.51
N TYR A 173 -9.40 -2.82 12.55
CA TYR A 173 -10.18 -3.88 13.18
C TYR A 173 -11.50 -4.22 12.47
N LYS A 174 -11.97 -3.33 11.61
CA LYS A 174 -13.31 -3.43 11.02
C LYS A 174 -13.29 -3.72 9.52
N LEU A 175 -12.08 -3.77 8.92
CA LEU A 175 -11.92 -4.10 7.51
C LEU A 175 -11.91 -5.59 7.16
N PRO A 176 -11.53 -6.54 8.05
CA PRO A 176 -11.52 -7.95 7.69
C PRO A 176 -12.80 -8.45 6.99
N PRO A 177 -14.03 -8.08 7.42
CA PRO A 177 -15.23 -8.46 6.68
C PRO A 177 -15.33 -7.88 5.27
N ALA A 178 -14.66 -6.75 4.98
CA ALA A 178 -14.72 -6.12 3.68
C ALA A 178 -13.98 -6.92 2.60
N HIS A 179 -12.92 -7.66 2.93
CA HIS A 179 -12.21 -8.49 1.96
C HIS A 179 -13.05 -9.67 1.45
N LEU A 180 -14.05 -10.10 2.22
CA LEU A 180 -15.01 -11.12 1.78
C LEU A 180 -15.93 -10.60 0.68
N ARG A 181 -16.15 -9.28 0.62
CA ARG A 181 -16.95 -8.63 -0.40
C ARG A 181 -16.12 -8.02 -1.52
N PHE A 182 -15.08 -7.28 -1.17
CA PHE A 182 -14.24 -6.53 -2.12
C PHE A 182 -12.90 -7.23 -2.33
N ARG A 183 -12.89 -8.28 -3.13
CA ARG A 183 -11.71 -9.15 -3.29
C ARG A 183 -10.49 -8.45 -3.86
N THR A 184 -10.67 -7.40 -4.67
CA THR A 184 -9.55 -6.66 -5.27
C THR A 184 -9.10 -5.44 -4.46
N ALA A 185 -9.86 -5.04 -3.44
CA ALA A 185 -9.53 -3.87 -2.66
C ALA A 185 -8.22 -4.04 -1.87
N LEU A 186 -7.32 -3.05 -2.01
CA LEU A 186 -6.10 -2.96 -1.22
C LEU A 186 -6.45 -2.43 0.17
N MET A 187 -6.28 -3.25 1.21
CA MET A 187 -6.76 -2.94 2.56
C MET A 187 -5.69 -2.39 3.49
N ALA A 188 -4.42 -2.68 3.21
CA ALA A 188 -3.36 -2.24 4.09
C ALA A 188 -3.28 -0.71 4.11
N PRO A 189 -3.29 -0.05 5.29
CA PRO A 189 -3.08 1.37 5.39
C PRO A 189 -1.69 1.75 4.90
N MET A 190 -1.55 2.88 4.20
CA MET A 190 -0.24 3.39 3.77
C MET A 190 0.74 3.53 4.93
N GLU A 191 0.25 3.97 6.08
CA GLU A 191 1.09 4.10 7.29
C GLU A 191 1.70 2.76 7.73
N LEU A 192 0.97 1.67 7.62
CA LEU A 192 1.51 0.34 7.89
C LEU A 192 2.49 -0.10 6.81
N LEU A 193 2.14 0.13 5.55
CA LEU A 193 3.01 -0.17 4.43
C LEU A 193 4.32 0.62 4.53
N SER A 194 4.24 1.93 4.81
CA SER A 194 5.43 2.77 4.97
C SER A 194 6.27 2.41 6.19
N ARG A 195 5.63 2.04 7.31
CA ARG A 195 6.32 1.60 8.53
C ARG A 195 7.02 0.27 8.35
N GLU A 196 6.48 -0.55 7.49
CA GLU A 196 6.98 -1.89 7.26
C GLU A 196 8.27 -1.91 6.44
N VAL A 197 8.48 -0.91 5.62
CA VAL A 197 9.77 -0.65 4.96
C VAL A 197 10.82 -0.12 5.95
N ARG A 198 10.41 0.26 7.18
CA ARG A 198 11.34 0.69 8.23
C ARG A 198 11.88 -0.52 8.98
N TYR A 199 13.18 -0.69 8.94
CA TYR A 199 13.92 -1.80 9.57
C TYR A 199 13.73 -1.97 11.09
N ASP A 200 13.27 -0.94 11.79
CA ASP A 200 13.02 -0.96 13.24
C ASP A 200 11.58 -1.41 13.60
N ALA A 201 10.61 -1.20 12.73
CA ALA A 201 9.25 -1.66 12.94
C ALA A 201 9.07 -3.18 12.78
N PRO A 202 9.71 -3.86 11.81
CA PRO A 202 9.62 -5.30 11.65
C PRO A 202 10.06 -6.08 12.88
N PHE A 203 11.13 -5.66 13.56
CA PHE A 203 11.66 -6.35 14.73
C PHE A 203 10.71 -6.38 15.92
N VAL A 204 9.98 -5.29 16.16
CA VAL A 204 9.01 -5.23 17.25
C VAL A 204 7.78 -6.08 16.92
N GLN A 205 7.36 -6.07 15.67
CA GLN A 205 6.22 -6.88 15.22
C GLN A 205 6.60 -8.34 15.01
N MET A 206 7.80 -8.66 14.52
CA MET A 206 8.29 -10.03 14.43
C MET A 206 8.40 -10.70 15.79
N ARG A 207 8.84 -9.99 16.85
CA ARG A 207 8.79 -10.53 18.21
C ARG A 207 7.38 -10.87 18.68
N ARG A 208 6.37 -10.11 18.24
CA ARG A 208 4.97 -10.42 18.53
C ARG A 208 4.41 -11.50 17.59
N LEU A 209 4.96 -11.64 16.39
CA LEU A 209 4.56 -12.63 15.39
C LEU A 209 5.13 -14.01 15.66
N SER A 210 6.33 -14.14 16.23
CA SER A 210 6.91 -15.43 16.63
C SER A 210 6.06 -16.21 17.62
N GLN A 211 5.08 -15.56 18.25
CA GLN A 211 4.10 -16.17 19.14
C GLN A 211 2.76 -16.45 18.46
N ARG A 212 2.63 -16.19 17.16
CA ARG A 212 1.35 -16.34 16.46
C ARG A 212 1.07 -17.76 16.03
N ARG A 213 -0.21 -18.03 15.92
CA ARG A 213 -0.74 -19.33 15.54
C ARG A 213 -1.44 -19.24 14.19
N ASP A 214 -1.29 -20.25 13.38
CA ASP A 214 -2.02 -20.42 12.13
C ASP A 214 -3.53 -20.64 12.39
N ALA A 215 -4.31 -20.75 11.31
CA ALA A 215 -5.75 -21.01 11.38
C ALA A 215 -6.10 -22.31 12.15
N LYS A 216 -5.15 -23.25 12.25
CA LYS A 216 -5.28 -24.52 12.99
C LYS A 216 -4.85 -24.42 14.46
N GLY A 217 -4.30 -23.26 14.85
CA GLY A 217 -3.82 -23.00 16.21
C GLY A 217 -2.39 -23.49 16.47
N ALA A 218 -1.64 -23.95 15.46
CA ALA A 218 -0.23 -24.28 15.56
C ALA A 218 0.63 -23.01 15.54
N THR A 219 1.73 -22.99 16.27
CA THR A 219 2.69 -21.88 16.23
C THR A 219 3.35 -21.82 14.86
N ILE A 220 3.32 -20.64 14.23
CA ILE A 220 3.94 -20.43 12.93
C ILE A 220 5.45 -20.32 13.14
N PRO A 221 6.25 -21.13 12.44
CA PRO A 221 7.69 -21.00 12.46
C PRO A 221 8.13 -19.61 12.00
N GLU A 222 9.15 -19.05 12.62
CA GLU A 222 9.68 -17.71 12.28
C GLU A 222 10.09 -17.62 10.80
N ALA A 223 10.61 -18.70 10.22
CA ALA A 223 10.98 -18.80 8.81
C ALA A 223 9.77 -18.74 7.84
N GLU A 224 8.56 -18.97 8.33
CA GLU A 224 7.33 -18.88 7.53
C GLU A 224 6.62 -17.55 7.71
N LEU A 225 7.14 -16.70 8.60
CA LEU A 225 6.61 -15.36 8.78
C LEU A 225 6.98 -14.51 7.57
N PHE A 226 6.00 -13.72 7.15
CA PHE A 226 6.16 -12.82 6.04
C PHE A 226 7.34 -11.88 6.23
N ASP A 227 8.21 -11.84 5.25
CA ASP A 227 9.24 -10.84 5.08
C ASP A 227 9.02 -10.13 3.75
N TYR A 228 8.55 -8.88 3.76
CA TYR A 228 8.31 -8.12 2.52
C TYR A 228 9.58 -7.70 1.81
N GLN A 229 10.73 -7.81 2.44
CA GLN A 229 12.00 -7.73 1.73
C GLN A 229 12.13 -8.90 0.74
N THR A 230 11.34 -9.96 0.92
CA THR A 230 11.43 -11.18 0.11
C THR A 230 10.26 -11.42 -0.83
N GLY A 231 9.22 -10.58 -0.85
CA GLY A 231 8.08 -10.82 -1.73
C GLY A 231 7.12 -9.64 -1.87
N LEU A 232 6.18 -9.78 -2.82
CA LEU A 232 5.11 -8.80 -3.03
C LEU A 232 4.19 -8.75 -1.81
N PRO A 233 3.89 -7.55 -1.29
CA PRO A 233 3.00 -7.40 -0.14
C PRO A 233 1.53 -7.62 -0.50
N ASP A 234 1.16 -7.39 -1.75
CA ASP A 234 -0.20 -7.48 -2.25
C ASP A 234 -0.24 -7.53 -3.79
N ILE A 235 -1.43 -7.73 -4.36
CA ILE A 235 -1.71 -7.67 -5.79
C ILE A 235 -2.74 -6.57 -6.02
N GLY A 236 -2.39 -5.60 -6.86
CA GLY A 236 -3.28 -4.52 -7.26
C GLY A 236 -3.79 -4.65 -8.70
N TRP A 237 -4.52 -3.65 -9.14
CA TRP A 237 -4.81 -3.45 -10.55
C TRP A 237 -3.52 -3.41 -11.39
N ARG A 238 -2.53 -2.67 -10.90
CA ARG A 238 -1.14 -2.74 -11.37
C ARG A 238 -0.23 -3.18 -10.23
N THR A 239 0.64 -4.12 -10.52
CA THR A 239 1.65 -4.63 -9.59
C THR A 239 3.02 -4.41 -10.21
N TYR A 240 3.91 -3.76 -9.47
CA TYR A 240 5.26 -3.41 -9.89
C TYR A 240 6.25 -4.40 -9.28
N LEU A 241 7.13 -4.95 -10.11
CA LEU A 241 8.14 -5.92 -9.70
C LEU A 241 9.53 -5.35 -9.95
N GLY A 242 10.34 -5.27 -8.93
CA GLY A 242 11.77 -5.03 -9.07
C GLY A 242 12.51 -6.23 -9.64
N ALA A 243 13.81 -6.07 -9.88
CA ALA A 243 14.63 -7.07 -10.59
C ALA A 243 14.59 -8.46 -9.94
N ASP A 244 14.70 -8.54 -8.61
CA ASP A 244 14.69 -9.81 -7.88
C ASP A 244 13.34 -10.54 -8.01
N LEU A 245 12.24 -9.82 -7.99
CA LEU A 245 10.90 -10.38 -8.15
C LEU A 245 10.65 -10.80 -9.58
N CYS A 246 11.15 -10.05 -10.57
CA CYS A 246 11.13 -10.44 -11.98
C CYS A 246 11.86 -11.76 -12.18
N ALA A 247 13.07 -11.90 -11.63
CA ALA A 247 13.85 -13.15 -11.76
C ALA A 247 13.12 -14.37 -11.19
N ARG A 248 12.38 -14.21 -10.08
CA ARG A 248 11.55 -15.29 -9.53
C ARG A 248 10.39 -15.67 -10.45
N VAL A 249 9.72 -14.69 -11.02
CA VAL A 249 8.62 -14.92 -11.97
C VAL A 249 9.15 -15.63 -13.22
N ASP A 250 10.30 -15.19 -13.73
CA ASP A 250 10.90 -15.76 -14.95
C ASP A 250 11.42 -17.20 -14.77
N ALA A 251 11.75 -17.57 -13.54
CA ALA A 251 12.20 -18.93 -13.21
C ALA A 251 11.06 -19.96 -13.08
N GLN A 252 9.79 -19.54 -13.14
CA GLN A 252 8.66 -20.45 -12.93
C GLN A 252 8.38 -21.34 -14.15
N GLU A 253 7.91 -22.54 -13.89
CA GLU A 253 7.38 -23.42 -14.93
C GLU A 253 6.04 -22.90 -15.48
N GLY A 254 5.84 -23.06 -16.78
CA GLY A 254 4.58 -22.69 -17.44
C GLY A 254 4.33 -21.19 -17.55
N LEU A 255 5.37 -20.35 -17.47
CA LEU A 255 5.27 -18.89 -17.53
C LEU A 255 4.46 -18.40 -18.74
N GLU A 256 4.71 -18.96 -19.94
CA GLU A 256 4.00 -18.57 -21.16
C GLU A 256 2.50 -18.87 -21.07
N THR A 257 2.12 -20.02 -20.49
CA THR A 257 0.71 -20.37 -20.29
C THR A 257 0.03 -19.40 -19.32
N LYS A 258 0.70 -19.05 -18.24
CA LYS A 258 0.18 -18.08 -17.25
C LYS A 258 0.06 -16.67 -17.83
N LEU A 259 1.04 -16.25 -18.63
CA LEU A 259 0.99 -14.99 -19.37
C LEU A 259 -0.17 -14.98 -20.38
N ALA A 260 -0.34 -16.03 -21.15
CA ALA A 260 -1.46 -16.16 -22.09
C ALA A 260 -2.82 -16.10 -21.38
N ALA A 261 -2.94 -16.76 -20.21
CA ALA A 261 -4.15 -16.71 -19.39
C ALA A 261 -4.43 -15.28 -18.89
N LEU A 262 -3.42 -14.55 -18.42
CA LEU A 262 -3.54 -13.16 -18.01
C LEU A 262 -4.02 -12.27 -19.17
N VAL A 263 -3.38 -12.38 -20.32
CA VAL A 263 -3.74 -11.61 -21.53
C VAL A 263 -5.16 -11.93 -22.00
N ALA A 264 -5.58 -13.19 -21.95
CA ALA A 264 -6.95 -13.61 -22.27
C ALA A 264 -8.01 -12.98 -21.38
N GLN A 265 -7.66 -12.57 -20.17
CA GLN A 265 -8.52 -11.82 -19.24
C GLN A 265 -8.39 -10.29 -19.36
N GLY A 266 -7.71 -9.79 -20.39
CA GLY A 266 -7.48 -8.37 -20.62
C GLY A 266 -6.38 -7.73 -19.79
N GLY A 267 -5.57 -8.56 -19.11
CA GLY A 267 -4.38 -8.12 -18.43
C GLY A 267 -3.18 -7.95 -19.37
N SER A 268 -2.08 -7.43 -18.85
CA SER A 268 -0.85 -7.22 -19.60
C SER A 268 0.38 -7.28 -18.71
N VAL A 269 1.53 -7.53 -19.33
CA VAL A 269 2.84 -7.41 -18.72
C VAL A 269 3.66 -6.43 -19.53
N GLU A 270 4.26 -5.45 -18.88
CA GLU A 270 5.00 -4.36 -19.49
C GLU A 270 6.39 -4.29 -18.87
N GLU A 271 7.43 -4.49 -19.69
CA GLU A 271 8.82 -4.28 -19.28
C GLU A 271 9.13 -2.78 -19.28
N ARG A 272 9.66 -2.29 -18.19
CA ARG A 272 10.10 -0.92 -17.99
C ARG A 272 11.58 -0.87 -17.65
N ALA A 273 12.19 0.28 -17.83
CA ALA A 273 13.54 0.49 -17.31
C ALA A 273 13.52 0.42 -15.77
N GLY A 274 14.18 -0.60 -15.19
CA GLY A 274 14.29 -0.76 -13.74
C GLY A 274 13.20 -1.60 -13.05
N HIS A 275 12.10 -1.96 -13.74
CA HIS A 275 11.03 -2.77 -13.17
C HIS A 275 10.09 -3.33 -14.24
N ARG A 276 9.25 -4.29 -13.85
CA ARG A 276 8.17 -4.83 -14.66
C ARG A 276 6.83 -4.44 -14.06
N VAL A 277 5.83 -4.16 -14.90
CA VAL A 277 4.47 -3.88 -14.46
C VAL A 277 3.51 -4.95 -14.96
N VAL A 278 2.79 -5.57 -14.03
CA VAL A 278 1.72 -6.52 -14.34
C VAL A 278 0.39 -5.82 -14.09
N THR A 279 -0.42 -5.72 -15.14
CA THR A 279 -1.76 -5.13 -15.08
C THR A 279 -2.79 -6.25 -15.13
N ALA A 280 -3.67 -6.32 -14.14
CA ALA A 280 -4.64 -7.41 -14.01
C ALA A 280 -5.86 -7.23 -14.94
N SER A 281 -6.23 -5.98 -15.26
CA SER A 281 -7.43 -5.65 -16.04
C SER A 281 -7.28 -4.29 -16.71
N PRO A 282 -8.05 -3.96 -17.77
CA PRO A 282 -7.96 -2.67 -18.45
C PRO A 282 -8.22 -1.46 -17.53
N VAL A 283 -9.09 -1.63 -16.55
CA VAL A 283 -9.44 -0.61 -15.55
C VAL A 283 -9.45 -1.23 -14.16
N PRO A 284 -9.17 -0.45 -13.11
CA PRO A 284 -9.31 -0.96 -11.75
C PRO A 284 -10.77 -1.30 -11.45
N VAL A 285 -11.00 -2.41 -10.73
CA VAL A 285 -12.33 -2.84 -10.27
C VAL A 285 -12.28 -3.08 -8.76
N TRP A 286 -13.43 -3.05 -8.12
CA TRP A 286 -13.54 -3.38 -6.69
C TRP A 286 -13.50 -4.87 -6.41
N GLY A 287 -13.89 -5.67 -7.39
CA GLY A 287 -14.15 -7.09 -7.19
C GLY A 287 -15.29 -7.30 -6.21
N ASP A 288 -16.32 -6.45 -6.27
CA ASP A 288 -17.50 -6.53 -5.42
C ASP A 288 -18.32 -7.77 -5.80
N LEU A 289 -18.24 -8.81 -4.97
CA LEU A 289 -18.95 -10.07 -5.19
C LEU A 289 -20.48 -9.89 -5.19
N ASN A 290 -21.01 -8.94 -4.42
CA ASN A 290 -22.43 -8.66 -4.39
C ASN A 290 -22.91 -8.01 -5.69
N ALA A 291 -22.04 -7.28 -6.37
CA ALA A 291 -22.31 -6.68 -7.67
C ALA A 291 -21.96 -7.63 -8.83
N GLY A 292 -21.36 -8.79 -8.57
CA GLY A 292 -20.91 -9.72 -9.60
C GLY A 292 -19.77 -9.18 -10.45
N GLU A 293 -18.93 -8.32 -9.89
CA GLU A 293 -17.79 -7.76 -10.62
C GLU A 293 -16.75 -8.85 -10.97
N PRO A 294 -16.24 -8.88 -12.21
CA PRO A 294 -15.30 -9.90 -12.63
C PRO A 294 -13.91 -9.70 -11.96
N ILE A 295 -13.35 -10.78 -11.41
CA ILE A 295 -12.00 -10.80 -10.83
C ILE A 295 -11.04 -11.75 -11.58
N ALA A 296 -11.46 -12.31 -12.71
CA ALA A 296 -10.69 -13.31 -13.43
C ALA A 296 -9.29 -12.82 -13.82
N GLY A 297 -9.16 -11.55 -14.20
CA GLY A 297 -7.85 -10.94 -14.48
C GLY A 297 -6.93 -10.88 -13.25
N TYR A 298 -7.47 -10.66 -12.07
CA TYR A 298 -6.69 -10.67 -10.82
C TYR A 298 -6.31 -12.09 -10.40
N ILE A 299 -7.17 -13.08 -10.64
CA ILE A 299 -6.85 -14.51 -10.44
C ILE A 299 -5.70 -14.90 -11.37
N ALA A 300 -5.78 -14.56 -12.66
CA ALA A 300 -4.72 -14.82 -13.61
C ALA A 300 -3.41 -14.07 -13.27
N ALA A 301 -3.51 -12.80 -12.85
CA ALA A 301 -2.35 -12.05 -12.37
C ALA A 301 -1.70 -12.71 -11.15
N ARG A 302 -2.50 -13.20 -10.20
CA ARG A 302 -1.97 -13.94 -9.05
C ARG A 302 -1.23 -15.21 -9.47
N ALA A 303 -1.78 -16.00 -10.39
CA ALA A 303 -1.11 -17.20 -10.89
C ALA A 303 0.22 -16.88 -11.59
N TYR A 304 0.27 -15.77 -12.34
CA TYR A 304 1.50 -15.29 -12.98
C TYR A 304 2.52 -14.80 -11.94
N LEU A 305 2.08 -14.12 -10.89
CA LEU A 305 2.91 -13.50 -9.86
C LEU A 305 3.29 -14.44 -8.71
N GLU A 306 2.77 -15.67 -8.68
CA GLU A 306 2.87 -16.57 -7.53
C GLU A 306 4.28 -16.72 -6.94
N PRO A 307 5.36 -16.87 -7.75
CA PRO A 307 6.71 -17.00 -7.21
C PRO A 307 7.26 -15.72 -6.57
N ALA A 308 6.68 -14.57 -6.92
CA ALA A 308 7.06 -13.28 -6.38
C ALA A 308 6.25 -12.92 -5.12
N LEU A 309 5.15 -13.63 -4.84
CA LEU A 309 4.35 -13.36 -3.67
C LEU A 309 5.12 -13.71 -2.41
N ALA A 310 4.94 -12.91 -1.41
CA ALA A 310 5.39 -13.25 -0.07
C ALA A 310 4.61 -14.44 0.47
N SER A 311 5.29 -15.31 1.20
CA SER A 311 4.71 -16.56 1.69
C SER A 311 3.47 -16.35 2.57
N ARG A 312 3.38 -15.22 3.30
CA ARG A 312 2.20 -14.84 4.11
C ARG A 312 2.14 -13.34 4.35
N SER A 313 1.05 -12.68 3.96
CA SER A 313 0.79 -11.25 4.23
C SER A 313 0.17 -11.01 5.61
N ILE A 314 0.49 -11.80 6.59
CA ILE A 314 -0.10 -11.77 7.93
C ILE A 314 -0.08 -10.38 8.56
N ARG A 315 0.91 -9.60 8.23
CA ARG A 315 1.15 -8.30 8.81
C ARG A 315 0.15 -7.25 8.36
N LEU A 316 -0.39 -7.36 7.16
CA LEU A 316 -1.38 -6.43 6.65
C LEU A 316 -2.66 -6.43 7.49
N MET A 317 -2.93 -7.56 8.17
CA MET A 317 -4.12 -7.79 8.98
C MET A 317 -3.83 -7.88 10.48
N SER A 318 -2.62 -7.62 10.91
CA SER A 318 -2.13 -8.01 12.23
C SER A 318 -2.30 -6.98 13.35
N ALA A 319 -3.09 -5.94 13.13
CA ALA A 319 -3.38 -5.00 14.21
C ALA A 319 -4.06 -5.72 15.39
N PRO A 320 -3.71 -5.39 16.64
CA PRO A 320 -4.31 -6.02 17.81
C PRO A 320 -5.79 -5.67 17.87
N CYS A 321 -6.67 -6.62 17.65
CA CYS A 321 -8.10 -6.50 17.91
C CYS A 321 -8.37 -7.06 19.29
N HIS A 322 -8.93 -6.25 20.18
CA HIS A 322 -9.17 -6.68 21.57
C HIS A 322 -10.18 -7.83 21.67
N ASP A 323 -11.02 -8.00 20.65
CA ASP A 323 -12.15 -8.91 20.68
C ASP A 323 -11.97 -10.16 19.80
N THR A 324 -10.87 -10.30 19.06
CA THR A 324 -10.61 -11.45 18.18
C THR A 324 -9.41 -12.26 18.66
N SER A 325 -9.54 -13.58 18.63
CA SER A 325 -8.43 -14.48 18.93
C SER A 325 -7.31 -14.37 17.88
N ASP A 326 -6.07 -14.67 18.26
CA ASP A 326 -4.96 -14.73 17.31
C ASP A 326 -5.23 -15.70 16.15
N LYS A 327 -5.94 -16.80 16.43
CA LYS A 327 -6.36 -17.78 15.44
C LYS A 327 -7.31 -17.19 14.39
N ASP A 328 -8.28 -16.37 14.83
CA ASP A 328 -9.25 -15.76 13.91
C ASP A 328 -8.55 -14.70 13.04
N ARG A 329 -7.67 -13.91 13.62
CA ARG A 329 -6.86 -12.92 12.86
C ARG A 329 -5.98 -13.58 11.81
N MET A 330 -5.39 -14.72 12.12
CA MET A 330 -4.58 -15.48 11.16
C MET A 330 -5.42 -16.02 10.02
N ARG A 331 -6.58 -16.59 10.34
CA ARG A 331 -7.51 -17.10 9.33
C ARG A 331 -7.99 -15.99 8.38
N GLU A 332 -8.27 -14.80 8.91
CA GLU A 332 -8.67 -13.65 8.11
C GLU A 332 -7.52 -13.16 7.22
N ALA A 333 -6.28 -13.14 7.74
CA ALA A 333 -5.11 -12.80 6.96
C ALA A 333 -4.85 -13.81 5.84
N GLU A 334 -4.96 -15.10 6.13
CA GLU A 334 -4.83 -16.17 5.13
C GLU A 334 -5.93 -16.03 4.05
N ALA A 335 -7.18 -15.80 4.45
CA ALA A 335 -8.28 -15.59 3.51
C ALA A 335 -8.07 -14.35 2.63
N TYR A 336 -7.49 -13.28 3.17
CA TYR A 336 -7.13 -12.10 2.38
C TYR A 336 -6.05 -12.41 1.34
N VAL A 337 -4.98 -13.07 1.73
CA VAL A 337 -3.89 -13.46 0.83
C VAL A 337 -4.40 -14.38 -0.27
N ASP A 338 -5.30 -15.28 0.08
CA ASP A 338 -5.84 -16.29 -0.82
C ASP A 338 -7.09 -15.82 -1.61
N ARG A 339 -7.47 -14.55 -1.49
CA ARG A 339 -8.70 -14.01 -2.11
C ARG A 339 -8.77 -14.13 -3.64
N PHE A 340 -7.62 -14.33 -4.29
CA PHE A 340 -7.51 -14.55 -5.73
C PHE A 340 -7.15 -16.00 -6.10
N LYS A 341 -7.18 -16.93 -5.17
CA LYS A 341 -7.09 -18.35 -5.53
C LYS A 341 -8.37 -18.81 -6.20
N GLU A 342 -8.25 -19.67 -7.18
CA GLU A 342 -9.39 -20.37 -7.74
C GLU A 342 -10.05 -21.22 -6.66
N GLU A 343 -11.38 -21.19 -6.59
CA GLU A 343 -12.12 -22.03 -5.65
C GLU A 343 -11.99 -23.48 -6.14
N GLY A 344 -11.18 -24.28 -5.45
CA GLY A 344 -11.00 -25.70 -5.74
C GLY A 344 -9.62 -26.12 -6.22
N ALA A 345 -8.62 -25.24 -6.18
CA ALA A 345 -7.22 -25.58 -6.44
C ALA A 345 -6.48 -26.01 -5.15
#